data_a64fd232e9c0452e3fa314b797a94ab1
#
_entry.id   a64fd232e9c0452e3fa314b797a94ab1
#
_cell.length_a   1.000
_cell.length_b   1.000
_cell.length_c   1.000
_cell.angle_alpha   90.00
_cell.angle_beta   90.00
_cell.angle_gamma   90.00
#
_symmetry.space_group_name_H-M   'P 1'
#
loop_
_entity.id
_entity.type
_entity.pdbx_description
1 polymer ?
#
loop_
_entity_poly.entity_id
_entity_poly.type
_entity_poly.pdbx_seq_one_letter_code
_entity_poly.pdbx_strand_id
1 'polypeptide(L)'
;MDETRFAAYERDSGVRFGFYLRPSYAMSRAQAEMHALLLRQFGQVTAGAFMPHATLKGFFRSDAAVMEMIAALDAAVCGQQPFTVVNNGPIAYGRSSVVLNVQQDEFGETNPAMQALHEAAFGALKPFVHPDCNFTPVEWAGSSFFAHLTLLQGLTRPEFFDEVFAFIQDAEPIGPRRFLAEYVHLYAFRSDDWFGDWGQTLRWEILQSWKLGG
;
A
#
# COMPACT_ATOMS: atom_id res chain seq x y z
N MET A 1 22.59 -6.69 15.23
CA MET A 1 22.14 -6.06 13.96
C MET A 1 22.94 -4.80 13.77
N ASP A 2 23.38 -4.52 12.56
CA ASP A 2 24.21 -3.36 12.26
C ASP A 2 23.35 -2.07 12.33
N GLU A 3 23.51 -1.30 13.39
CA GLU A 3 22.79 -0.03 13.61
C GLU A 3 23.08 1.01 12.51
N THR A 4 24.18 0.86 11.79
CA THR A 4 24.55 1.79 10.72
C THR A 4 23.71 1.59 9.44
N ARG A 5 23.07 0.44 9.27
CA ARG A 5 22.30 0.08 8.08
C ARG A 5 21.21 1.08 7.74
N PHE A 6 20.58 1.67 8.74
CA PHE A 6 19.44 2.56 8.58
C PHE A 6 19.73 4.04 8.79
N ALA A 7 20.98 4.41 9.11
CA ALA A 7 21.38 5.79 9.39
C ALA A 7 21.00 6.78 8.25
N ALA A 8 20.97 6.31 7.00
CA ALA A 8 20.61 7.13 5.85
C ALA A 8 19.11 7.50 5.79
N TYR A 9 18.25 6.87 6.59
CA TYR A 9 16.81 7.13 6.62
C TYR A 9 16.38 7.92 7.86
N GLU A 10 17.17 7.87 8.91
CA GLU A 10 16.85 8.46 10.20
C GLU A 10 16.98 9.99 10.14
N ARG A 11 15.95 10.69 10.63
CA ARG A 11 15.89 12.16 10.66
C ARG A 11 15.99 12.85 9.29
N ASP A 12 15.84 12.08 8.20
CA ASP A 12 15.77 12.65 6.84
C ASP A 12 14.34 13.06 6.54
N SER A 13 14.10 14.38 6.49
CA SER A 13 12.77 14.93 6.20
C SER A 13 12.25 14.60 4.79
N GLY A 14 13.15 14.17 3.90
CA GLY A 14 12.80 13.69 2.54
C GLY A 14 12.31 12.25 2.51
N VAL A 15 12.47 11.48 3.60
CA VAL A 15 12.03 10.09 3.68
C VAL A 15 10.58 10.01 4.17
N ARG A 16 9.82 9.10 3.58
CA ARG A 16 8.53 8.64 4.06
C ARG A 16 8.60 7.14 4.28
N PHE A 17 7.96 6.69 5.35
CA PHE A 17 7.82 5.27 5.65
C PHE A 17 6.42 4.79 5.31
N GLY A 18 6.26 3.49 5.12
CA GLY A 18 4.95 2.88 4.99
C GLY A 18 5.02 1.38 5.21
N PHE A 19 3.91 0.81 5.69
CA PHE A 19 3.79 -0.61 5.99
C PHE A 19 2.69 -1.23 5.14
N TYR A 20 3.05 -2.30 4.41
CA TYR A 20 2.22 -2.83 3.35
C TYR A 20 2.16 -4.35 3.36
N LEU A 21 0.99 -4.87 3.02
CA LEU A 21 0.80 -6.27 2.67
C LEU A 21 1.25 -6.48 1.21
N ARG A 22 2.09 -7.47 0.98
CA ARG A 22 2.42 -7.94 -0.36
C ARG A 22 1.38 -8.98 -0.80
N PRO A 23 0.68 -8.77 -1.91
CA PRO A 23 -0.19 -9.78 -2.48
C PRO A 23 0.60 -11.04 -2.89
N SER A 24 -0.10 -12.16 -3.12
CA SER A 24 0.54 -13.37 -3.68
C SER A 24 1.23 -13.05 -5.01
N TYR A 25 2.15 -13.91 -5.43
CA TYR A 25 2.87 -13.73 -6.70
C TYR A 25 1.93 -13.51 -7.90
N ALA A 26 0.88 -14.34 -8.00
CA ALA A 26 -0.06 -14.24 -9.12
C ALA A 26 -0.83 -12.92 -9.11
N MET A 27 -1.25 -12.43 -7.93
CA MET A 27 -1.94 -11.14 -7.79
C MET A 27 -1.00 -9.96 -8.03
N SER A 28 0.23 -10.02 -7.49
CA SER A 28 1.24 -8.98 -7.71
C SER A 28 1.59 -8.84 -9.20
N ARG A 29 1.72 -9.97 -9.90
CA ARG A 29 1.98 -9.98 -11.33
C ARG A 29 0.83 -9.36 -12.12
N ALA A 30 -0.41 -9.73 -11.84
CA ALA A 30 -1.58 -9.18 -12.52
C ALA A 30 -1.72 -7.65 -12.29
N GLN A 31 -1.46 -7.17 -11.07
CA GLN A 31 -1.45 -5.75 -10.77
C GLN A 31 -0.35 -5.02 -11.56
N ALA A 32 0.87 -5.57 -11.60
CA ALA A 32 1.98 -4.98 -12.36
C ALA A 32 1.73 -4.98 -13.88
N GLU A 33 1.11 -6.03 -14.42
CA GLU A 33 0.70 -6.11 -15.83
C GLU A 33 -0.35 -5.03 -16.17
N MET A 34 -1.31 -4.79 -15.28
CA MET A 34 -2.29 -3.71 -15.45
C MET A 34 -1.61 -2.33 -15.40
N HIS A 35 -0.69 -2.08 -14.46
CA HIS A 35 0.07 -0.83 -14.43
C HIS A 35 0.84 -0.59 -15.75
N ALA A 36 1.50 -1.64 -16.27
CA ALA A 36 2.22 -1.55 -17.54
C ALA A 36 1.28 -1.29 -18.73
N LEU A 37 0.07 -1.82 -18.69
CA LEU A 37 -0.95 -1.59 -19.71
C LEU A 37 -1.47 -0.15 -19.67
N LEU A 38 -1.80 0.37 -18.49
CA LEU A 38 -2.26 1.75 -18.28
C LEU A 38 -1.17 2.78 -18.62
N LEU A 39 0.10 2.46 -18.35
CA LEU A 39 1.21 3.31 -18.79
C LEU A 39 1.29 3.39 -20.32
N ARG A 40 1.21 2.26 -21.01
CA ARG A 40 1.33 2.22 -22.48
C ARG A 40 0.13 2.82 -23.18
N GLN A 41 -1.08 2.62 -22.63
CA GLN A 41 -2.32 3.04 -23.26
C GLN A 41 -2.66 4.51 -22.96
N PHE A 42 -2.42 4.95 -21.72
CA PHE A 42 -2.87 6.25 -21.23
C PHE A 42 -1.77 7.11 -20.61
N GLY A 43 -0.52 6.66 -20.62
CA GLY A 43 0.59 7.40 -20.04
C GLY A 43 0.55 7.50 -18.49
N GLN A 44 -0.18 6.60 -17.81
CA GLN A 44 -0.36 6.65 -16.36
C GLN A 44 0.84 6.02 -15.65
N VAL A 45 1.56 6.80 -14.86
CA VAL A 45 2.85 6.42 -14.23
C VAL A 45 2.67 6.11 -12.74
N THR A 46 1.90 6.92 -12.02
CA THR A 46 1.96 7.03 -10.55
C THR A 46 1.70 5.71 -9.82
N ALA A 47 0.64 4.96 -10.19
CA ALA A 47 0.35 3.68 -9.55
C ALA A 47 1.45 2.64 -9.81
N GLY A 48 2.02 2.63 -11.02
CA GLY A 48 3.10 1.73 -11.42
C GLY A 48 4.47 2.08 -10.84
N ALA A 49 4.64 3.26 -10.24
CA ALA A 49 5.85 3.62 -9.52
C ALA A 49 6.01 2.86 -8.19
N PHE A 50 4.90 2.33 -7.65
CA PHE A 50 4.90 1.48 -6.46
C PHE A 50 5.11 0.00 -6.78
N MET A 51 5.59 -0.74 -5.78
CA MET A 51 5.45 -2.20 -5.75
C MET A 51 3.96 -2.59 -5.63
N PRO A 52 3.54 -3.77 -6.11
CA PRO A 52 2.21 -4.30 -5.83
C PRO A 52 1.97 -4.47 -4.33
N HIS A 53 0.89 -3.86 -3.81
CA HIS A 53 0.65 -3.82 -2.37
C HIS A 53 -0.80 -3.53 -2.00
N ALA A 54 -1.20 -3.93 -0.78
CA ALA A 54 -2.30 -3.33 -0.04
C ALA A 54 -1.74 -2.53 1.14
N THR A 55 -2.22 -1.30 1.29
CA THR A 55 -1.74 -0.39 2.33
C THR A 55 -2.30 -0.79 3.69
N LEU A 56 -1.42 -1.02 4.67
CA LEU A 56 -1.78 -1.20 6.09
C LEU A 56 -1.56 0.09 6.87
N LYS A 57 -0.45 0.78 6.64
CA LYS A 57 -0.22 2.17 7.04
C LYS A 57 0.52 2.88 5.92
N GLY A 58 -0.14 3.83 5.30
CA GLY A 58 0.42 4.62 4.20
C GLY A 58 1.51 5.57 4.63
N PHE A 59 1.97 6.39 3.72
CA PHE A 59 3.09 7.29 3.93
C PHE A 59 3.01 8.05 5.24
N PHE A 60 4.08 7.97 6.02
CA PHE A 60 4.27 8.83 7.18
C PHE A 60 5.74 9.24 7.30
N ARG A 61 5.96 10.41 7.88
CA ARG A 61 7.27 10.87 8.30
C ARG A 61 7.51 10.45 9.75
N SER A 62 8.76 10.14 10.08
CA SER A 62 9.19 9.81 11.45
C SER A 62 10.59 10.36 11.71
N ASP A 63 10.84 10.81 12.93
CA ASP A 63 12.17 11.14 13.42
C ASP A 63 12.73 10.03 14.35
N ALA A 64 11.97 8.95 14.55
CA ALA A 64 12.39 7.79 15.34
C ALA A 64 13.42 6.95 14.58
N ALA A 65 14.20 6.18 15.33
CA ALA A 65 15.09 5.19 14.74
C ALA A 65 14.28 4.09 14.02
N VAL A 66 14.76 3.66 12.86
CA VAL A 66 14.09 2.61 12.06
C VAL A 66 13.98 1.32 12.89
N MET A 67 14.97 1.01 13.71
CA MET A 67 14.96 -0.17 14.58
C MET A 67 13.85 -0.14 15.65
N GLU A 68 13.45 1.03 16.13
CA GLU A 68 12.31 1.15 17.07
C GLU A 68 11.00 0.82 16.37
N MET A 69 10.80 1.30 15.13
CA MET A 69 9.64 0.96 14.31
C MET A 69 9.61 -0.55 13.98
N ILE A 70 10.77 -1.15 13.66
CA ILE A 70 10.88 -2.59 13.40
C ILE A 70 10.50 -3.39 14.65
N ALA A 71 11.02 -3.04 15.83
CA ALA A 71 10.71 -3.73 17.07
C ALA A 71 9.22 -3.63 17.44
N ALA A 72 8.58 -2.49 17.21
CA ALA A 72 7.15 -2.32 17.41
C ALA A 72 6.32 -3.17 16.43
N LEU A 73 6.75 -3.24 15.17
CA LEU A 73 6.11 -4.09 14.15
C LEU A 73 6.34 -5.58 14.41
N ASP A 74 7.53 -5.99 14.89
CA ASP A 74 7.80 -7.37 15.32
C ASP A 74 6.74 -7.82 16.34
N ALA A 75 6.46 -6.99 17.34
CA ALA A 75 5.44 -7.26 18.33
C ALA A 75 4.02 -7.29 17.75
N ALA A 76 3.71 -6.38 16.81
CA ALA A 76 2.38 -6.27 16.21
C ALA A 76 2.04 -7.41 15.25
N VAL A 77 3.04 -7.95 14.53
CA VAL A 77 2.83 -9.06 13.58
C VAL A 77 3.02 -10.44 14.23
N CYS A 78 3.59 -10.48 15.44
CA CYS A 78 3.77 -11.71 16.19
C CYS A 78 2.41 -12.40 16.41
N GLY A 79 2.30 -13.66 16.00
CA GLY A 79 1.08 -14.45 16.13
C GLY A 79 0.01 -14.18 15.05
N GLN A 80 0.18 -13.18 14.21
CA GLN A 80 -0.68 -12.98 13.05
C GLN A 80 -0.52 -14.15 12.07
N GLN A 81 -1.63 -14.77 11.65
CA GLN A 81 -1.63 -15.91 10.75
C GLN A 81 -1.84 -15.48 9.30
N PRO A 82 -1.32 -16.24 8.32
CA PRO A 82 -1.71 -16.06 6.92
C PRO A 82 -3.23 -16.20 6.75
N PHE A 83 -3.82 -15.38 5.89
CA PHE A 83 -5.26 -15.41 5.65
C PHE A 83 -5.61 -15.22 4.17
N THR A 84 -6.80 -15.68 3.80
CA THR A 84 -7.32 -15.52 2.44
C THR A 84 -7.90 -14.12 2.27
N VAL A 85 -7.51 -13.49 1.16
CA VAL A 85 -8.06 -12.23 0.67
C VAL A 85 -8.89 -12.49 -0.59
N VAL A 86 -10.05 -11.87 -0.66
CA VAL A 86 -10.93 -11.93 -1.84
C VAL A 86 -10.74 -10.67 -2.67
N ASN A 87 -10.51 -10.85 -3.97
CA ASN A 87 -10.49 -9.79 -4.96
C ASN A 87 -11.91 -9.61 -5.51
N ASN A 88 -12.57 -8.51 -5.13
CA ASN A 88 -13.93 -8.19 -5.52
C ASN A 88 -14.01 -7.35 -6.81
N GLY A 89 -12.90 -7.27 -7.56
CA GLY A 89 -12.83 -6.55 -8.82
C GLY A 89 -12.57 -5.04 -8.67
N PRO A 90 -12.46 -4.35 -9.82
CA PRO A 90 -12.15 -2.93 -9.84
C PRO A 90 -13.37 -2.08 -9.47
N ILE A 91 -13.11 -1.07 -8.65
CA ILE A 91 -14.07 -0.03 -8.29
C ILE A 91 -13.45 1.35 -8.49
N ALA A 92 -14.28 2.33 -8.79
CA ALA A 92 -13.88 3.73 -8.80
C ALA A 92 -13.59 4.21 -7.36
N TYR A 93 -12.46 4.86 -7.16
CA TYR A 93 -12.07 5.49 -5.91
C TYR A 93 -11.94 7.01 -6.13
N GLY A 94 -13.05 7.70 -5.98
CA GLY A 94 -13.21 9.06 -6.51
C GLY A 94 -13.25 9.08 -8.05
N ARG A 95 -12.89 10.21 -8.65
CA ARG A 95 -12.81 10.39 -10.11
C ARG A 95 -11.38 10.52 -10.65
N SER A 96 -10.41 10.01 -9.91
CA SER A 96 -8.99 10.05 -10.30
C SER A 96 -8.26 8.74 -10.03
N SER A 97 -8.91 7.77 -9.39
CA SER A 97 -8.28 6.51 -9.02
C SER A 97 -9.22 5.32 -9.21
N VAL A 98 -8.64 4.17 -9.54
CA VAL A 98 -9.33 2.88 -9.64
C VAL A 98 -8.55 1.86 -8.80
N VAL A 99 -9.25 1.09 -8.00
CA VAL A 99 -8.64 0.12 -7.11
C VAL A 99 -9.37 -1.23 -7.18
N LEU A 100 -8.67 -2.33 -6.94
CA LEU A 100 -9.32 -3.60 -6.62
C LEU A 100 -9.77 -3.57 -5.17
N ASN A 101 -11.05 -3.85 -4.93
CA ASN A 101 -11.58 -3.99 -3.57
C ASN A 101 -11.13 -5.33 -2.98
N VAL A 102 -10.32 -5.27 -1.91
CA VAL A 102 -9.83 -6.44 -1.17
C VAL A 102 -10.17 -6.35 0.33
N GLN A 103 -11.04 -5.42 0.70
CA GLN A 103 -11.52 -5.24 2.07
C GLN A 103 -12.53 -6.31 2.47
N GLN A 104 -13.37 -6.73 1.54
CA GLN A 104 -14.51 -7.57 1.81
C GLN A 104 -14.24 -9.03 1.46
N ASP A 105 -14.87 -9.92 2.20
CA ASP A 105 -14.96 -11.34 1.86
C ASP A 105 -15.98 -11.59 0.74
N GLU A 106 -16.29 -12.85 0.48
CA GLU A 106 -17.22 -13.28 -0.56
C GLU A 106 -18.69 -12.99 -0.24
N PHE A 107 -18.99 -12.64 1.02
CA PHE A 107 -20.34 -12.28 1.49
C PHE A 107 -20.55 -10.77 1.56
N GLY A 108 -19.51 -9.97 1.22
CA GLY A 108 -19.53 -8.52 1.30
C GLY A 108 -19.23 -7.98 2.70
N GLU A 109 -18.85 -8.85 3.64
CA GLU A 109 -18.47 -8.46 5.01
C GLU A 109 -16.98 -8.09 5.07
N THR A 110 -16.63 -7.19 5.99
CA THR A 110 -15.23 -6.82 6.20
C THR A 110 -14.39 -8.05 6.59
N ASN A 111 -13.26 -8.26 5.89
CA ASN A 111 -12.32 -9.32 6.23
C ASN A 111 -11.70 -9.04 7.62
N PRO A 112 -12.02 -9.83 8.65
CA PRO A 112 -11.60 -9.52 10.01
C PRO A 112 -10.09 -9.66 10.21
N ALA A 113 -9.43 -10.56 9.47
CA ALA A 113 -7.98 -10.73 9.58
C ALA A 113 -7.23 -9.55 8.94
N MET A 114 -7.73 -9.00 7.82
CA MET A 114 -7.18 -7.79 7.21
C MET A 114 -7.34 -6.59 8.14
N GLN A 115 -8.52 -6.43 8.73
CA GLN A 115 -8.81 -5.35 9.67
C GLN A 115 -7.91 -5.44 10.92
N ALA A 116 -7.79 -6.63 11.52
CA ALA A 116 -6.96 -6.86 12.70
C ALA A 116 -5.46 -6.57 12.41
N LEU A 117 -4.97 -7.00 11.25
CA LEU A 117 -3.59 -6.73 10.84
C LEU A 117 -3.35 -5.22 10.66
N HIS A 118 -4.30 -4.51 10.02
CA HIS A 118 -4.21 -3.05 9.91
C HIS A 118 -4.19 -2.38 11.29
N GLU A 119 -5.11 -2.73 12.18
CA GLU A 119 -5.22 -2.12 13.51
C GLU A 119 -3.96 -2.36 14.35
N ALA A 120 -3.41 -3.57 14.31
CA ALA A 120 -2.16 -3.89 14.99
C ALA A 120 -0.99 -3.07 14.45
N ALA A 121 -0.82 -3.02 13.13
CA ALA A 121 0.23 -2.24 12.47
C ALA A 121 0.08 -0.73 12.70
N PHE A 122 -1.15 -0.22 12.59
CA PHE A 122 -1.44 1.19 12.83
C PHE A 122 -1.15 1.57 14.28
N GLY A 123 -1.60 0.76 15.25
CA GLY A 123 -1.34 0.97 16.67
C GLY A 123 0.15 1.00 17.00
N ALA A 124 0.93 0.09 16.39
CA ALA A 124 2.37 0.02 16.56
C ALA A 124 3.11 1.24 15.98
N LEU A 125 2.68 1.74 14.81
CA LEU A 125 3.36 2.82 14.11
C LEU A 125 2.90 4.22 14.51
N LYS A 126 1.67 4.37 15.00
CA LYS A 126 1.10 5.68 15.39
C LYS A 126 2.01 6.52 16.30
N PRO A 127 2.68 5.96 17.33
CA PRO A 127 3.58 6.74 18.19
C PRO A 127 4.78 7.36 17.47
N PHE A 128 5.16 6.82 16.32
CA PHE A 128 6.30 7.26 15.53
C PHE A 128 5.94 8.26 14.42
N VAL A 129 4.66 8.48 14.17
CA VAL A 129 4.22 9.43 13.14
C VAL A 129 4.55 10.85 13.58
N HIS A 130 5.32 11.56 12.74
CA HIS A 130 5.69 12.94 13.02
C HIS A 130 4.44 13.84 13.07
N PRO A 131 4.33 14.78 14.01
CA PRO A 131 3.16 15.65 14.15
C PRO A 131 2.78 16.44 12.89
N ASP A 132 3.78 16.83 12.08
CA ASP A 132 3.56 17.56 10.83
C ASP A 132 3.25 16.66 9.63
N CYS A 133 3.04 15.34 9.85
CA CYS A 133 2.73 14.41 8.78
C CYS A 133 1.29 14.65 8.26
N ASN A 134 1.17 15.04 6.99
CA ASN A 134 -0.10 15.33 6.35
C ASN A 134 -0.42 14.42 5.15
N PHE A 135 0.43 13.43 4.88
CA PHE A 135 0.28 12.54 3.72
C PHE A 135 -0.82 11.49 3.89
N THR A 136 -0.83 10.81 5.05
CA THR A 136 -1.86 9.83 5.38
C THR A 136 -2.41 10.22 6.75
N PRO A 137 -3.58 10.83 6.80
CA PRO A 137 -4.22 11.23 8.04
C PRO A 137 -4.36 10.06 9.01
N VAL A 138 -4.16 10.34 10.30
CA VAL A 138 -4.26 9.33 11.36
C VAL A 138 -5.68 8.81 11.50
N GLU A 139 -6.66 9.62 11.15
CA GLU A 139 -8.09 9.32 11.18
C GLU A 139 -8.54 8.26 10.14
N TRP A 140 -7.69 7.93 9.16
CA TRP A 140 -7.97 6.83 8.22
C TRP A 140 -7.71 5.45 8.81
N ALA A 141 -7.96 5.30 10.07
CA ALA A 141 -7.82 4.05 10.81
C ALA A 141 -9.19 3.52 11.27
N GLY A 142 -9.21 2.31 11.79
CA GLY A 142 -10.41 1.67 12.31
C GLY A 142 -11.47 1.53 11.21
N SER A 143 -12.67 2.03 11.45
CA SER A 143 -13.81 1.93 10.50
C SER A 143 -13.63 2.72 9.19
N SER A 144 -12.67 3.65 9.13
CA SER A 144 -12.32 4.38 7.92
C SER A 144 -11.29 3.67 7.07
N PHE A 145 -10.72 2.57 7.55
CA PHE A 145 -9.77 1.76 6.80
C PHE A 145 -10.48 1.04 5.66
N PHE A 146 -9.87 1.10 4.47
CA PHE A 146 -10.34 0.42 3.28
C PHE A 146 -9.17 -0.25 2.56
N ALA A 147 -9.06 -1.58 2.69
CA ALA A 147 -8.03 -2.35 2.02
C ALA A 147 -8.29 -2.44 0.51
N HIS A 148 -7.29 -2.05 -0.27
CA HIS A 148 -7.38 -2.05 -1.73
C HIS A 148 -6.02 -2.28 -2.39
N LEU A 149 -6.03 -2.71 -3.65
CA LEU A 149 -4.86 -2.72 -4.52
C LEU A 149 -5.05 -1.65 -5.60
N THR A 150 -4.21 -0.65 -5.64
CA THR A 150 -4.35 0.47 -6.57
C THR A 150 -3.96 0.06 -7.99
N LEU A 151 -4.86 0.27 -8.95
CA LEU A 151 -4.61 0.07 -10.38
C LEU A 151 -4.30 1.38 -11.09
N LEU A 152 -5.03 2.44 -10.77
CA LEU A 152 -4.89 3.79 -11.30
C LEU A 152 -4.86 4.77 -10.14
N GLN A 153 -3.93 5.71 -10.15
CA GLN A 153 -3.84 6.78 -9.13
C GLN A 153 -3.51 8.11 -9.78
N GLY A 154 -4.29 9.14 -9.42
CA GLY A 154 -3.99 10.51 -9.81
C GLY A 154 -4.13 10.75 -11.30
N LEU A 155 -5.26 10.33 -11.91
CA LEU A 155 -5.52 10.63 -13.31
C LEU A 155 -5.46 12.14 -13.54
N THR A 156 -4.51 12.57 -14.36
CA THR A 156 -4.23 14.00 -14.61
C THR A 156 -5.31 14.69 -15.45
N ARG A 157 -6.14 13.92 -16.14
CA ARG A 157 -7.23 14.39 -16.99
C ARG A 157 -8.56 13.72 -16.58
N PRO A 158 -9.23 14.24 -15.53
CA PRO A 158 -10.45 13.64 -14.96
C PRO A 158 -11.60 13.49 -15.95
N GLU A 159 -11.61 14.25 -17.03
CA GLU A 159 -12.60 14.13 -18.10
C GLU A 159 -12.57 12.78 -18.84
N PHE A 160 -11.44 12.06 -18.81
CA PHE A 160 -11.31 10.73 -19.39
C PHE A 160 -11.51 9.59 -18.39
N PHE A 161 -11.89 9.89 -17.15
CA PHE A 161 -11.99 8.87 -16.10
C PHE A 161 -12.92 7.71 -16.50
N ASP A 162 -14.07 8.02 -17.06
CA ASP A 162 -15.08 7.00 -17.41
C ASP A 162 -14.57 6.08 -18.53
N GLU A 163 -13.80 6.60 -19.49
CA GLU A 163 -13.14 5.81 -20.54
C GLU A 163 -12.07 4.88 -19.96
N VAL A 164 -11.20 5.41 -19.11
CA VAL A 164 -10.12 4.61 -18.49
C VAL A 164 -10.71 3.57 -17.54
N PHE A 165 -11.76 3.89 -16.80
CA PHE A 165 -12.43 2.94 -15.92
C PHE A 165 -13.12 1.82 -16.71
N ALA A 166 -13.82 2.13 -17.78
CA ALA A 166 -14.40 1.12 -18.68
C ALA A 166 -13.32 0.20 -19.25
N PHE A 167 -12.19 0.75 -19.70
CA PHE A 167 -11.05 -0.04 -20.18
C PHE A 167 -10.53 -1.02 -19.13
N ILE A 168 -10.42 -0.59 -17.86
CA ILE A 168 -10.01 -1.47 -16.75
C ILE A 168 -11.04 -2.57 -16.51
N GLN A 169 -12.34 -2.26 -16.57
CA GLN A 169 -13.42 -3.24 -16.42
C GLN A 169 -13.42 -4.27 -17.56
N ASP A 170 -13.17 -3.85 -18.79
CA ASP A 170 -13.08 -4.75 -19.95
C ASP A 170 -11.88 -5.71 -19.89
N ALA A 171 -10.85 -5.35 -19.10
CA ALA A 171 -9.66 -6.19 -18.88
C ALA A 171 -9.86 -7.26 -17.78
N GLU A 172 -11.04 -7.35 -17.14
CA GLU A 172 -11.31 -8.38 -16.12
C GLU A 172 -11.25 -9.81 -16.70
N PRO A 173 -10.84 -10.82 -15.90
CA PRO A 173 -10.46 -10.75 -14.47
C PRO A 173 -9.02 -10.28 -14.29
N ILE A 174 -8.82 -9.30 -13.40
CA ILE A 174 -7.49 -8.81 -13.03
C ILE A 174 -6.96 -9.64 -11.85
N GLY A 175 -6.19 -10.65 -12.18
CA GLY A 175 -5.59 -11.56 -11.21
C GLY A 175 -6.57 -12.59 -10.63
N PRO A 176 -6.11 -13.38 -9.64
CA PRO A 176 -6.93 -14.42 -9.04
C PRO A 176 -8.05 -13.84 -8.18
N ARG A 177 -9.19 -14.52 -8.16
CA ARG A 177 -10.35 -14.17 -7.30
C ARG A 177 -10.02 -14.24 -5.81
N ARG A 178 -9.08 -15.12 -5.42
CA ARG A 178 -8.60 -15.27 -4.05
C ARG A 178 -7.09 -15.40 -4.04
N PHE A 179 -6.45 -14.82 -3.05
CA PHE A 179 -5.02 -15.00 -2.83
C PHE A 179 -4.71 -15.07 -1.32
N LEU A 180 -3.56 -15.66 -1.00
CA LEU A 180 -3.10 -15.77 0.37
C LEU A 180 -2.26 -14.53 0.71
N ALA A 181 -2.58 -13.89 1.83
CA ALA A 181 -1.80 -12.86 2.47
C ALA A 181 -0.80 -13.51 3.43
N GLU A 182 0.50 -13.46 3.10
CA GLU A 182 1.55 -14.13 3.87
C GLU A 182 2.69 -13.21 4.28
N TYR A 183 2.89 -12.08 3.58
CA TYR A 183 4.05 -11.24 3.79
C TYR A 183 3.65 -9.78 3.95
N VAL A 184 4.29 -9.14 4.92
CA VAL A 184 4.19 -7.69 5.14
C VAL A 184 5.58 -7.08 5.16
N HIS A 185 5.68 -5.81 4.77
CA HIS A 185 6.96 -5.15 4.62
C HIS A 185 6.89 -3.70 5.12
N LEU A 186 7.96 -3.28 5.79
CA LEU A 186 8.25 -1.87 6.04
C LEU A 186 9.12 -1.34 4.91
N TYR A 187 8.69 -0.24 4.31
CA TYR A 187 9.40 0.44 3.24
C TYR A 187 9.84 1.84 3.66
N ALA A 188 10.96 2.28 3.06
CA ALA A 188 11.30 3.69 2.98
C ALA A 188 11.10 4.17 1.54
N PHE A 189 10.60 5.39 1.40
CA PHE A 189 10.32 6.04 0.14
C PHE A 189 11.03 7.39 0.07
N ARG A 190 11.50 7.75 -1.13
CA ARG A 190 12.03 9.06 -1.47
C ARG A 190 11.41 9.55 -2.76
N SER A 191 11.19 10.85 -2.82
CA SER A 191 10.82 11.56 -4.05
C SER A 191 11.57 12.88 -4.09
N ASP A 192 11.85 13.35 -5.29
CA ASP A 192 12.52 14.62 -5.49
C ASP A 192 11.56 15.80 -5.26
N ASP A 193 10.24 15.56 -5.34
CA ASP A 193 9.20 16.57 -5.10
C ASP A 193 7.96 15.97 -4.41
N TRP A 194 7.96 15.93 -3.08
CA TRP A 194 6.83 15.41 -2.30
C TRP A 194 5.56 16.26 -2.37
N PHE A 195 5.66 17.51 -2.80
CA PHE A 195 4.54 18.44 -2.85
C PHE A 195 3.98 18.64 -4.26
N GLY A 196 4.68 18.17 -5.27
CA GLY A 196 4.27 18.22 -6.66
C GLY A 196 4.05 16.82 -7.26
N ASP A 197 4.74 16.52 -8.35
CA ASP A 197 4.57 15.24 -9.07
C ASP A 197 5.48 14.13 -8.50
N TRP A 198 5.30 13.83 -7.21
CA TRP A 198 6.13 12.88 -6.45
C TRP A 198 6.16 11.48 -7.08
N GLY A 199 5.12 11.07 -7.80
CA GLY A 199 5.04 9.75 -8.43
C GLY A 199 6.06 9.54 -9.54
N GLN A 200 6.51 10.60 -10.21
CA GLN A 200 7.47 10.53 -11.33
C GLN A 200 8.88 10.16 -10.87
N THR A 201 9.24 10.55 -9.63
CA THR A 201 10.59 10.35 -9.08
C THR A 201 10.61 9.43 -7.87
N LEU A 202 9.49 8.74 -7.61
CA LEU A 202 9.34 7.86 -6.46
C LEU A 202 10.36 6.71 -6.53
N ARG A 203 11.14 6.57 -5.46
CA ARG A 203 12.06 5.46 -5.21
C ARG A 203 11.71 4.83 -3.87
N TRP A 204 11.88 3.52 -3.75
CA TRP A 204 11.57 2.82 -2.52
C TRP A 204 12.54 1.67 -2.26
N GLU A 205 12.71 1.34 -0.99
CA GLU A 205 13.50 0.21 -0.51
C GLU A 205 12.75 -0.54 0.58
N ILE A 206 12.93 -1.86 0.63
CA ILE A 206 12.43 -2.71 1.71
C ILE A 206 13.41 -2.61 2.88
N LEU A 207 12.95 -2.11 4.01
CA LEU A 207 13.74 -2.06 5.24
C LEU A 207 13.67 -3.38 6.00
N GLN A 208 12.48 -3.96 6.09
CA GLN A 208 12.23 -5.21 6.80
C GLN A 208 11.03 -5.96 6.20
N SER A 209 11.07 -7.29 6.29
CA SER A 209 10.02 -8.20 5.82
C SER A 209 9.64 -9.17 6.91
N TRP A 210 8.36 -9.45 7.03
CA TRP A 210 7.83 -10.49 7.93
C TRP A 210 6.97 -11.47 7.15
N LYS A 211 7.09 -12.75 7.53
CA LYS A 211 6.16 -13.78 7.12
C LYS A 211 5.16 -13.99 8.24
N LEU A 212 3.87 -13.90 7.92
CA LEU A 212 2.80 -14.20 8.87
C LEU A 212 2.81 -15.70 9.21
N GLY A 213 2.55 -16.04 10.46
CA GLY A 213 2.56 -17.44 10.95
C GLY A 213 3.96 -17.99 11.21
N GLY A 214 5.00 -17.14 11.21
CA GLY A 214 6.39 -17.53 11.47
C GLY A 214 6.78 -17.36 12.93
#